data_ff20298ff0d118b219a07887546dffdb
#
_entry.id   ff20298ff0d118b219a07887546dffdb
#
_cell.length_a   1.000
_cell.length_b   1.000
_cell.length_c   1.000
_cell.angle_alpha   90.00
_cell.angle_beta   90.00
_cell.angle_gamma   90.00
#
_symmetry.space_group_name_H-M   'P 1'
#
loop_
_entity.id
_entity.type
_entity.pdbx_description
1 polymer ?
#
loop_
_entity_poly.entity_id
_entity_poly.type
_entity_poly.pdbx_seq_one_letter_code
_entity_poly.pdbx_strand_id
1 'polypeptide(L)'
;YRYSEDHKEYPGRVIYGSEYGRSLGAWNAVDSNAFISAQFLWTGVDYLGEAGRWPSKGSGAGLLNLAGFPKPTYYFRKSIWTSRPMIYLGVVSLSSQKGRKYFNDNSLLPVWNWTDGEKVKVGCFTNCAAAELFLNGKSLGKKTLQDAEGRIIYWDIDYQPGTLIVKGYNNTNETLAKDTLTTAGDVYTIKSNVYKNVGKKESTIRQIELQLIDKKGNPVYQQDREITIQIDGAAKLLGIESGSLTSHEDYKMNKRMTLHGKLIAYVQKKTTATKVRVTIESTGLQSKTIVL
;
A
#
# COMPACT_ATOMS: atom_id res chain seq x y z
N TYR A 1 20.16 -17.34 -9.49
CA TYR A 1 20.27 -16.75 -10.83
C TYR A 1 21.64 -17.08 -11.40
N ARG A 2 21.71 -17.49 -12.68
CA ARG A 2 22.94 -17.92 -13.36
C ARG A 2 23.63 -16.80 -14.17
N TYR A 3 23.31 -15.56 -13.89
CA TYR A 3 23.77 -14.41 -14.68
C TYR A 3 25.30 -14.31 -14.82
N SER A 4 26.02 -14.52 -13.72
CA SER A 4 27.48 -14.45 -13.76
C SER A 4 28.11 -15.60 -14.54
N GLU A 5 27.53 -16.79 -14.53
CA GLU A 5 27.96 -17.95 -15.30
C GLU A 5 27.70 -17.71 -16.79
N ASP A 6 26.47 -17.30 -17.13
CA ASP A 6 26.09 -17.00 -18.50
C ASP A 6 26.92 -15.87 -19.12
N HIS A 7 27.25 -14.84 -18.33
CA HIS A 7 28.10 -13.74 -18.80
C HIS A 7 29.54 -14.19 -19.02
N LYS A 8 30.07 -15.08 -18.18
CA LYS A 8 31.44 -15.65 -18.40
C LYS A 8 31.50 -16.49 -19.66
N GLU A 9 30.47 -17.29 -19.90
CA GLU A 9 30.41 -18.15 -21.08
C GLU A 9 30.12 -17.37 -22.36
N TYR A 10 29.29 -16.32 -22.27
CA TYR A 10 28.84 -15.50 -23.40
C TYR A 10 28.92 -14.00 -23.09
N PRO A 11 30.13 -13.41 -23.04
CA PRO A 11 30.30 -12.02 -22.55
C PRO A 11 29.66 -10.95 -23.45
N GLY A 12 29.37 -11.28 -24.72
CA GLY A 12 28.69 -10.37 -25.64
C GLY A 12 27.16 -10.41 -25.59
N ARG A 13 26.55 -11.26 -24.75
CA ARG A 13 25.10 -11.35 -24.64
C ARG A 13 24.51 -10.22 -23.81
N VAL A 14 23.40 -9.67 -24.30
CA VAL A 14 22.53 -8.79 -23.49
C VAL A 14 21.72 -9.66 -22.55
N ILE A 15 21.88 -9.44 -21.26
CA ILE A 15 21.18 -10.21 -20.21
C ILE A 15 20.15 -9.31 -19.52
N TYR A 16 18.93 -9.81 -19.37
CA TYR A 16 17.88 -9.16 -18.59
C TYR A 16 16.92 -10.19 -17.98
N GLY A 17 16.26 -9.83 -16.89
CA GLY A 17 15.22 -10.64 -16.28
C GLY A 17 13.84 -10.29 -16.83
N SER A 18 13.21 -11.20 -17.59
CA SER A 18 11.91 -10.98 -18.23
C SER A 18 10.73 -11.04 -17.24
N GLU A 19 10.82 -11.89 -16.22
CA GLU A 19 9.85 -12.04 -15.14
C GLU A 19 10.58 -12.17 -13.81
N TYR A 20 10.68 -11.08 -13.10
CA TYR A 20 11.52 -11.01 -11.91
C TYR A 20 10.71 -10.90 -10.63
N GLY A 21 11.14 -11.65 -9.61
CA GLY A 21 10.56 -11.58 -8.29
C GLY A 21 10.78 -10.21 -7.61
N ARG A 22 9.92 -9.90 -6.66
CA ARG A 22 9.94 -8.64 -5.90
C ARG A 22 10.85 -8.66 -4.66
N SER A 23 11.56 -9.74 -4.41
CA SER A 23 12.45 -9.88 -3.25
C SER A 23 13.71 -9.02 -3.35
N LEU A 24 14.35 -8.73 -2.21
CA LEU A 24 15.64 -8.06 -2.16
C LEU A 24 16.72 -8.85 -2.91
N GLY A 25 16.73 -10.19 -2.77
CA GLY A 25 17.69 -11.04 -3.48
C GLY A 25 17.57 -10.94 -4.99
N ALA A 26 16.33 -10.82 -5.50
CA ALA A 26 16.07 -10.56 -6.91
C ALA A 26 16.63 -9.20 -7.36
N TRP A 27 16.47 -8.16 -6.56
CA TRP A 27 17.07 -6.85 -6.83
C TRP A 27 18.59 -6.89 -6.81
N ASN A 28 19.19 -7.44 -5.75
CA ASN A 28 20.64 -7.50 -5.60
C ASN A 28 21.29 -8.27 -6.74
N ALA A 29 20.66 -9.32 -7.26
CA ALA A 29 21.17 -10.08 -8.40
C ALA A 29 21.35 -9.22 -9.67
N VAL A 30 20.56 -8.13 -9.81
CA VAL A 30 20.66 -7.18 -10.92
C VAL A 30 21.58 -6.00 -10.58
N ASP A 31 21.33 -5.38 -9.42
CA ASP A 31 22.03 -4.17 -8.99
C ASP A 31 23.55 -4.36 -8.82
N SER A 32 23.97 -5.55 -8.40
CA SER A 32 25.38 -5.90 -8.22
C SER A 32 26.11 -6.38 -9.49
N ASN A 33 25.44 -6.44 -10.64
CA ASN A 33 26.02 -6.96 -11.89
C ASN A 33 25.83 -5.96 -13.04
N ALA A 34 26.87 -5.16 -13.32
CA ALA A 34 26.82 -4.10 -14.34
C ALA A 34 26.52 -4.57 -15.76
N PHE A 35 26.69 -5.88 -16.05
CA PHE A 35 26.38 -6.49 -17.34
C PHE A 35 24.89 -6.84 -17.51
N ILE A 36 24.06 -6.67 -16.49
CA ILE A 36 22.62 -6.90 -16.60
C ILE A 36 21.93 -5.61 -17.03
N SER A 37 21.26 -5.65 -18.17
CA SER A 37 20.68 -4.48 -18.82
C SER A 37 19.37 -4.02 -18.22
N ALA A 38 18.54 -4.96 -17.69
CA ALA A 38 17.19 -4.64 -17.23
C ALA A 38 16.63 -5.72 -16.29
N GLN A 39 15.62 -5.28 -15.53
CA GLN A 39 14.74 -6.16 -14.75
C GLN A 39 13.29 -5.77 -15.01
N PHE A 40 12.48 -6.74 -15.42
CA PHE A 40 11.02 -6.58 -15.55
C PHE A 40 10.32 -7.29 -14.40
N LEU A 41 9.75 -6.52 -13.51
CA LEU A 41 9.10 -7.05 -12.32
C LEU A 41 7.79 -7.75 -12.67
N TRP A 42 7.61 -8.98 -12.20
CA TRP A 42 6.31 -9.64 -12.19
C TRP A 42 5.68 -9.55 -10.78
N THR A 43 4.70 -8.65 -10.52
CA THR A 43 4.14 -7.69 -11.49
C THR A 43 3.83 -6.37 -10.78
N GLY A 44 3.42 -5.34 -11.53
CA GLY A 44 3.08 -4.02 -10.98
C GLY A 44 1.76 -4.01 -10.21
N VAL A 45 0.74 -4.71 -10.70
CA VAL A 45 -0.63 -4.72 -10.13
C VAL A 45 -1.09 -6.16 -9.97
N ASP A 46 -1.82 -6.47 -8.90
CA ASP A 46 -2.54 -7.74 -8.76
C ASP A 46 -3.48 -7.93 -9.95
N TYR A 47 -3.72 -9.16 -10.37
CA TYR A 47 -4.52 -9.44 -11.55
C TYR A 47 -5.42 -10.66 -11.33
N LEU A 48 -6.52 -10.72 -12.10
CA LEU A 48 -7.43 -11.86 -12.11
C LEU A 48 -6.80 -13.02 -12.91
N GLY A 49 -7.10 -14.23 -12.49
CA GLY A 49 -6.46 -15.44 -13.04
C GLY A 49 -5.23 -15.84 -12.24
N GLU A 50 -4.63 -16.97 -12.60
CA GLU A 50 -3.56 -17.64 -11.84
C GLU A 50 -3.86 -17.71 -10.35
N ALA A 51 -5.13 -17.96 -10.04
CA ALA A 51 -5.65 -18.00 -8.69
C ALA A 51 -5.09 -19.22 -7.94
N GLY A 52 -4.76 -19.01 -6.69
CA GLY A 52 -4.42 -20.10 -5.78
C GLY A 52 -5.66 -20.91 -5.35
N ARG A 53 -5.70 -21.31 -4.08
CA ARG A 53 -6.86 -22.05 -3.53
C ARG A 53 -8.07 -21.12 -3.42
N TRP A 54 -9.28 -21.68 -3.72
CA TRP A 54 -10.55 -21.01 -3.46
C TRP A 54 -10.61 -20.45 -2.02
N PRO A 55 -11.13 -19.26 -1.77
CA PRO A 55 -11.86 -18.35 -2.67
C PRO A 55 -10.99 -17.34 -3.47
N SER A 56 -9.69 -17.54 -3.59
CA SER A 56 -8.86 -16.65 -4.40
C SER A 56 -9.30 -16.67 -5.87
N LYS A 57 -9.42 -15.50 -6.49
CA LYS A 57 -9.80 -15.30 -7.90
C LYS A 57 -8.65 -14.75 -8.76
N GLY A 58 -7.49 -14.50 -8.15
CA GLY A 58 -6.36 -13.89 -8.84
C GLY A 58 -5.05 -14.04 -8.12
N SER A 59 -4.02 -13.47 -8.72
CA SER A 59 -2.66 -13.45 -8.20
C SER A 59 -2.38 -12.18 -7.41
N GLY A 60 -1.84 -12.35 -6.19
CA GLY A 60 -1.36 -11.28 -5.33
C GLY A 60 0.10 -10.89 -5.56
N ALA A 61 0.65 -11.14 -6.76
CA ALA A 61 2.05 -10.86 -7.08
C ALA A 61 2.35 -9.36 -7.26
N GLY A 62 1.33 -8.52 -7.45
CA GLY A 62 1.49 -7.08 -7.70
C GLY A 62 2.10 -6.29 -6.53
N LEU A 63 2.70 -5.16 -6.84
CA LEU A 63 3.04 -4.12 -5.86
C LEU A 63 1.81 -3.33 -5.41
N LEU A 64 0.84 -3.18 -6.32
CA LEU A 64 -0.47 -2.59 -6.06
C LEU A 64 -1.51 -3.70 -6.02
N ASN A 65 -2.60 -3.52 -5.26
CA ASN A 65 -3.72 -4.44 -5.28
C ASN A 65 -4.64 -4.21 -6.50
N LEU A 66 -5.72 -4.99 -6.67
CA LEU A 66 -6.67 -4.87 -7.79
C LEU A 66 -7.30 -3.47 -7.91
N ALA A 67 -7.42 -2.73 -6.81
CA ALA A 67 -7.94 -1.36 -6.79
C ALA A 67 -6.87 -0.29 -7.10
N GLY A 68 -5.61 -0.70 -7.33
CA GLY A 68 -4.49 0.20 -7.53
C GLY A 68 -3.91 0.79 -6.24
N PHE A 69 -4.32 0.31 -5.06
CA PHE A 69 -3.75 0.78 -3.79
C PHE A 69 -2.40 0.13 -3.52
N PRO A 70 -1.40 0.91 -3.09
CA PRO A 70 -0.08 0.39 -2.76
C PRO A 70 -0.11 -0.62 -1.61
N LYS A 71 0.56 -1.74 -1.79
CA LYS A 71 0.83 -2.73 -0.73
C LYS A 71 2.15 -2.41 -0.02
N PRO A 72 2.45 -2.97 1.15
CA PRO A 72 3.73 -2.75 1.82
C PRO A 72 4.94 -3.02 0.92
N THR A 73 4.89 -4.06 0.09
CA THR A 73 5.93 -4.38 -0.92
C THR A 73 6.22 -3.23 -1.89
N TYR A 74 5.21 -2.41 -2.26
CA TYR A 74 5.42 -1.22 -3.08
C TYR A 74 6.39 -0.24 -2.39
N TYR A 75 6.16 0.02 -1.10
CA TYR A 75 7.02 0.94 -0.33
C TYR A 75 8.42 0.37 -0.11
N PHE A 76 8.53 -0.95 0.10
CA PHE A 76 9.81 -1.63 0.15
C PHE A 76 10.59 -1.43 -1.16
N ARG A 77 9.97 -1.70 -2.32
CA ARG A 77 10.59 -1.47 -3.63
C ARG A 77 10.91 -0.01 -3.87
N LYS A 78 10.02 0.89 -3.50
CA LYS A 78 10.26 2.33 -3.59
C LYS A 78 11.50 2.75 -2.79
N SER A 79 11.73 2.19 -1.60
CA SER A 79 12.92 2.49 -0.79
C SER A 79 14.24 2.10 -1.43
N ILE A 80 14.19 1.17 -2.40
CA ILE A 80 15.38 0.70 -3.13
C ILE A 80 15.55 1.47 -4.45
N TRP A 81 14.45 1.83 -5.12
CA TRP A 81 14.47 2.38 -6.47
C TRP A 81 14.52 3.90 -6.55
N THR A 82 14.14 4.62 -5.50
CA THR A 82 14.12 6.09 -5.52
C THR A 82 15.32 6.69 -4.83
N SER A 83 15.85 7.78 -5.39
CA SER A 83 16.82 8.66 -4.74
C SER A 83 16.17 9.75 -3.87
N ARG A 84 14.85 9.97 -4.03
CA ARG A 84 14.12 10.92 -3.18
C ARG A 84 13.96 10.31 -1.79
N PRO A 85 14.24 11.08 -0.72
CA PRO A 85 14.06 10.59 0.63
C PRO A 85 12.63 10.05 0.85
N MET A 86 12.54 8.84 1.38
CA MET A 86 11.26 8.23 1.68
C MET A 86 11.36 7.36 2.93
N ILE A 87 10.24 7.22 3.60
CA ILE A 87 10.07 6.34 4.75
C ILE A 87 8.64 5.77 4.73
N TYR A 88 8.49 4.54 5.16
CA TYR A 88 7.23 3.85 5.35
C TYR A 88 7.26 3.12 6.68
N LEU A 89 6.19 3.23 7.44
CA LEU A 89 6.00 2.59 8.73
C LEU A 89 4.92 1.52 8.64
N GLY A 90 5.28 0.30 9.01
CA GLY A 90 4.33 -0.81 9.07
C GLY A 90 4.50 -1.63 10.33
N VAL A 91 3.46 -2.32 10.73
CA VAL A 91 3.42 -3.08 11.99
C VAL A 91 2.81 -4.45 11.76
N VAL A 92 3.31 -5.44 12.49
CA VAL A 92 2.77 -6.80 12.51
C VAL A 92 2.77 -7.34 13.93
N SER A 93 1.71 -8.06 14.30
CA SER A 93 1.66 -8.78 15.59
C SER A 93 2.66 -9.94 15.62
N LEU A 94 3.44 -10.05 16.68
CA LEU A 94 4.35 -11.19 16.87
C LEU A 94 3.58 -12.49 17.09
N SER A 95 2.39 -12.44 17.66
CA SER A 95 1.52 -13.60 17.84
C SER A 95 1.06 -14.21 16.53
N SER A 96 0.81 -13.39 15.52
CA SER A 96 0.40 -13.81 14.17
C SER A 96 1.53 -14.44 13.35
N GLN A 97 2.77 -14.30 13.80
CA GLN A 97 3.98 -14.76 13.10
C GLN A 97 4.58 -16.04 13.69
N LYS A 98 3.93 -16.66 14.70
CA LYS A 98 4.40 -17.92 15.31
C LYS A 98 4.62 -18.99 14.23
N GLY A 99 5.84 -19.53 14.19
CA GLY A 99 6.24 -20.57 13.24
C GLY A 99 6.69 -20.09 11.86
N ARG A 100 6.68 -18.79 11.56
CA ARG A 100 7.26 -18.25 10.33
C ARG A 100 8.72 -17.87 10.52
N LYS A 101 9.60 -18.47 9.72
CA LYS A 101 11.06 -18.28 9.79
C LYS A 101 11.50 -16.89 9.29
N TYR A 102 10.68 -16.22 8.46
CA TYR A 102 11.01 -14.93 7.88
C TYR A 102 9.79 -14.01 7.88
N PHE A 103 10.00 -12.73 8.17
CA PHE A 103 9.02 -11.68 7.96
C PHE A 103 8.90 -11.42 6.46
N ASN A 104 7.67 -11.45 5.96
CA ASN A 104 7.37 -10.97 4.63
C ASN A 104 7.10 -9.47 4.72
N ASP A 105 7.73 -8.68 3.86
CA ASP A 105 7.49 -7.24 3.71
C ASP A 105 5.99 -6.89 3.58
N ASN A 106 5.18 -7.75 2.96
CA ASN A 106 3.72 -7.61 2.88
C ASN A 106 2.99 -7.75 4.22
N SER A 107 3.64 -8.27 5.26
CA SER A 107 3.02 -8.42 6.59
C SER A 107 2.98 -7.10 7.37
N LEU A 108 3.83 -6.13 7.00
CA LEU A 108 3.97 -4.85 7.69
C LEU A 108 2.88 -3.87 7.25
N LEU A 109 1.70 -3.99 7.86
CA LEU A 109 0.55 -3.15 7.51
C LEU A 109 0.62 -1.79 8.21
N PRO A 110 0.10 -0.71 7.58
CA PRO A 110 0.08 0.63 8.19
C PRO A 110 -1.07 0.74 9.21
N VAL A 111 -1.02 -0.07 10.27
CA VAL A 111 -2.05 -0.20 11.31
C VAL A 111 -1.44 -0.02 12.68
N TRP A 112 -2.06 0.84 13.51
CA TRP A 112 -1.69 1.04 14.91
C TRP A 112 -2.92 0.87 15.81
N ASN A 113 -3.58 -0.31 15.69
CA ASN A 113 -4.70 -0.76 16.51
C ASN A 113 -4.48 -2.24 16.86
N TRP A 114 -4.00 -2.50 18.05
CA TRP A 114 -3.72 -3.82 18.58
C TRP A 114 -4.32 -3.96 19.99
N THR A 115 -4.19 -5.11 20.63
CA THR A 115 -4.57 -5.27 22.03
C THR A 115 -3.52 -4.58 22.91
N ASP A 116 -3.95 -3.85 23.94
CA ASP A 116 -3.01 -3.17 24.87
C ASP A 116 -2.03 -4.15 25.47
N GLY A 117 -0.74 -3.81 25.44
CA GLY A 117 0.36 -4.67 25.86
C GLY A 117 0.72 -5.80 24.87
N GLU A 118 0.06 -5.91 23.73
CA GLU A 118 0.42 -6.88 22.70
C GLU A 118 1.81 -6.61 22.14
N LYS A 119 2.63 -7.66 22.03
CA LYS A 119 3.95 -7.56 21.43
C LYS A 119 3.85 -7.46 19.91
N VAL A 120 4.39 -6.39 19.37
CA VAL A 120 4.37 -6.10 17.93
C VAL A 120 5.78 -5.84 17.41
N LYS A 121 5.98 -6.19 16.14
CA LYS A 121 7.18 -5.82 15.38
C LYS A 121 6.83 -4.64 14.47
N VAL A 122 7.53 -3.55 14.67
CA VAL A 122 7.47 -2.37 13.83
C VAL A 122 8.56 -2.45 12.79
N GLY A 123 8.22 -2.32 11.52
CA GLY A 123 9.16 -2.31 10.40
C GLY A 123 9.16 -0.98 9.68
N CYS A 124 10.33 -0.53 9.29
CA CYS A 124 10.55 0.70 8.55
C CYS A 124 11.27 0.41 7.24
N PHE A 125 10.66 0.81 6.12
CA PHE A 125 11.32 0.83 4.81
C PHE A 125 11.79 2.25 4.52
N THR A 126 13.07 2.43 4.27
CA THR A 126 13.64 3.76 4.02
C THR A 126 14.89 3.69 3.14
N ASN A 127 15.18 4.80 2.46
CA ASN A 127 16.48 5.08 1.83
C ASN A 127 17.27 6.17 2.58
N CYS A 128 16.77 6.63 3.74
CA CYS A 128 17.51 7.52 4.63
C CYS A 128 18.66 6.76 5.30
N ALA A 129 19.70 7.47 5.74
CA ALA A 129 20.86 6.86 6.41
C ALA A 129 20.52 6.25 7.76
N ALA A 130 19.55 6.83 8.48
CA ALA A 130 19.06 6.35 9.77
C ALA A 130 17.58 6.62 9.92
N ALA A 131 16.92 5.86 10.81
CA ALA A 131 15.55 6.07 11.22
C ALA A 131 15.42 6.02 12.74
N GLU A 132 14.54 6.85 13.31
CA GLU A 132 14.25 6.87 14.74
C GLU A 132 12.75 6.74 14.97
N LEU A 133 12.38 5.81 15.84
CA LEU A 133 11.00 5.51 16.18
C LEU A 133 10.58 6.24 17.44
N PHE A 134 9.37 6.80 17.45
CA PHE A 134 8.79 7.48 18.60
C PHE A 134 7.38 6.93 18.87
N LEU A 135 7.07 6.65 20.12
CA LEU A 135 5.73 6.33 20.60
C LEU A 135 5.28 7.41 21.59
N ASN A 136 4.17 8.08 21.30
CA ASN A 136 3.61 9.15 22.14
C ASN A 136 4.65 10.23 22.51
N GLY A 137 5.54 10.55 21.55
CA GLY A 137 6.60 11.54 21.70
C GLY A 137 7.90 11.03 22.36
N LYS A 138 7.89 9.84 22.96
CA LYS A 138 9.08 9.21 23.55
C LYS A 138 9.86 8.43 22.47
N SER A 139 11.17 8.69 22.35
CA SER A 139 12.04 7.92 21.46
C SER A 139 12.18 6.47 21.93
N LEU A 140 12.07 5.54 20.99
CA LEU A 140 12.31 4.11 21.16
C LEU A 140 13.64 3.67 20.54
N GLY A 141 14.46 4.63 20.18
CA GLY A 141 15.81 4.43 19.65
C GLY A 141 15.93 4.72 18.16
N LYS A 142 17.12 5.16 17.82
CA LYS A 142 17.58 5.41 16.45
C LYS A 142 18.40 4.23 15.96
N LYS A 143 18.15 3.82 14.71
CA LYS A 143 18.86 2.74 14.03
C LYS A 143 19.28 3.18 12.63
N THR A 144 20.35 2.58 12.12
CA THR A 144 20.87 2.83 10.79
C THR A 144 20.49 1.73 9.81
N LEU A 145 20.79 1.90 8.52
CA LEU A 145 20.64 0.82 7.54
C LEU A 145 21.64 -0.34 7.78
N GLN A 146 22.69 -0.14 8.59
CA GLN A 146 23.60 -1.22 9.01
C GLN A 146 22.93 -2.16 10.02
N ASP A 147 21.97 -1.65 10.80
CA ASP A 147 21.16 -2.44 11.75
C ASP A 147 19.99 -3.15 11.07
N ALA A 148 19.82 -2.96 9.75
CA ALA A 148 18.66 -3.46 9.01
C ALA A 148 18.81 -4.94 8.63
N GLU A 149 17.76 -5.71 8.82
CA GLU A 149 17.63 -7.08 8.32
C GLU A 149 16.93 -7.07 6.96
N GLY A 150 17.64 -7.47 5.90
CA GLY A 150 17.06 -7.46 4.55
C GLY A 150 16.60 -6.06 4.09
N ARG A 151 17.32 -4.99 4.48
CA ARG A 151 17.01 -3.57 4.26
C ARG A 151 15.75 -3.07 4.99
N ILE A 152 15.29 -3.76 6.01
CA ILE A 152 14.18 -3.34 6.87
C ILE A 152 14.72 -3.07 8.27
N ILE A 153 14.49 -1.87 8.80
CA ILE A 153 14.82 -1.54 10.17
C ILE A 153 13.67 -1.95 11.07
N TYR A 154 13.94 -2.72 12.12
CA TYR A 154 12.92 -3.26 13.02
C TYR A 154 13.05 -2.77 14.46
N TRP A 155 11.90 -2.64 15.14
CA TRP A 155 11.78 -2.49 16.59
C TRP A 155 10.73 -3.48 17.09
N ASP A 156 11.05 -4.22 18.16
CA ASP A 156 10.10 -5.03 18.91
C ASP A 156 9.63 -4.23 20.12
N ILE A 157 8.34 -3.96 20.21
CA ILE A 157 7.77 -3.10 21.25
C ILE A 157 6.44 -3.68 21.76
N ASP A 158 6.03 -3.25 22.93
CA ASP A 158 4.68 -3.49 23.41
C ASP A 158 3.76 -2.37 22.89
N TYR A 159 2.62 -2.77 22.34
CA TYR A 159 1.63 -1.82 21.84
C TYR A 159 1.06 -0.98 23.00
N GLN A 160 0.93 0.29 22.77
CA GLN A 160 0.20 1.26 23.57
C GLN A 160 -0.61 2.17 22.65
N PRO A 161 -1.87 2.48 22.96
CA PRO A 161 -2.65 3.42 22.17
C PRO A 161 -1.96 4.78 22.05
N GLY A 162 -2.15 5.44 20.91
CA GLY A 162 -1.61 6.77 20.64
C GLY A 162 -1.01 6.93 19.27
N THR A 163 0.12 7.63 19.19
CA THR A 163 0.77 7.98 17.92
C THR A 163 2.17 7.40 17.84
N LEU A 164 2.38 6.59 16.82
CA LEU A 164 3.67 6.02 16.43
C LEU A 164 4.24 6.83 15.26
N ILE A 165 5.44 7.36 15.43
CA ILE A 165 6.11 8.20 14.43
C ILE A 165 7.47 7.62 14.12
N VAL A 166 7.83 7.54 12.84
CA VAL A 166 9.21 7.29 12.42
C VAL A 166 9.73 8.51 11.67
N LYS A 167 10.97 8.94 11.98
CA LYS A 167 11.69 10.00 11.27
C LYS A 167 12.94 9.41 10.61
N GLY A 168 13.14 9.78 9.34
CA GLY A 168 14.34 9.39 8.57
C GLY A 168 15.33 10.54 8.50
N TYR A 169 16.61 10.23 8.68
CA TYR A 169 17.69 11.21 8.77
C TYR A 169 18.76 10.96 7.70
N ASN A 170 19.43 12.05 7.29
CA ASN A 170 20.69 11.98 6.54
C ASN A 170 21.89 11.75 7.48
N ASN A 171 23.09 11.71 6.90
CA ASN A 171 24.35 11.55 7.66
C ASN A 171 24.70 12.75 8.56
N THR A 172 24.09 13.91 8.32
CA THR A 172 24.28 15.14 9.13
C THR A 172 23.19 15.30 10.18
N ASN A 173 22.35 14.25 10.39
CA ASN A 173 21.27 14.23 11.37
C ASN A 173 20.09 15.18 11.08
N GLU A 174 19.93 15.59 9.83
CA GLU A 174 18.79 16.35 9.37
C GLU A 174 17.62 15.41 9.03
N THR A 175 16.41 15.77 9.45
CA THR A 175 15.19 14.99 9.14
C THR A 175 14.80 15.20 7.67
N LEU A 176 14.80 14.13 6.89
CA LEU A 176 14.46 14.13 5.47
C LEU A 176 13.04 13.62 5.18
N ALA A 177 12.54 12.72 6.01
CA ALA A 177 11.25 12.07 5.80
C ALA A 177 10.60 11.71 7.14
N LYS A 178 9.27 11.59 7.15
CA LYS A 178 8.48 11.21 8.32
C LYS A 178 7.29 10.38 7.89
N ASP A 179 6.94 9.36 8.68
CA ASP A 179 5.68 8.64 8.58
C ASP A 179 5.03 8.49 9.95
N THR A 180 3.70 8.34 9.97
CA THR A 180 2.94 8.39 11.22
C THR A 180 1.76 7.43 11.15
N LEU A 181 1.62 6.59 12.17
CA LEU A 181 0.43 5.78 12.44
C LEU A 181 -0.21 6.25 13.74
N THR A 182 -1.53 6.25 13.79
CA THR A 182 -2.28 6.65 14.99
C THR A 182 -3.35 5.61 15.28
N THR A 183 -3.54 5.28 16.56
CA THR A 183 -4.66 4.45 16.99
C THR A 183 -5.96 5.12 16.57
N ALA A 184 -6.67 4.49 15.65
CA ALA A 184 -7.95 4.96 15.16
C ALA A 184 -9.07 4.52 16.10
N GLY A 185 -10.08 5.37 16.25
CA GLY A 185 -11.36 5.02 16.86
C GLY A 185 -12.28 4.30 15.86
N ASP A 186 -13.57 4.19 16.24
CA ASP A 186 -14.59 3.63 15.36
C ASP A 186 -14.81 4.48 14.10
N VAL A 187 -15.28 3.83 13.05
CA VAL A 187 -15.63 4.52 11.80
C VAL A 187 -16.69 5.59 12.07
N TYR A 188 -16.35 6.82 11.72
CA TYR A 188 -17.22 7.98 11.89
C TYR A 188 -17.77 8.49 10.57
N THR A 189 -16.93 8.54 9.52
CA THR A 189 -17.34 9.06 8.21
C THR A 189 -16.43 8.55 7.08
N ILE A 190 -16.74 8.96 5.85
CA ILE A 190 -16.01 8.58 4.65
C ILE A 190 -15.27 9.80 4.09
N LYS A 191 -13.94 9.72 4.01
CA LYS A 191 -13.13 10.66 3.25
C LYS A 191 -13.12 10.26 1.78
N SER A 192 -13.26 11.24 0.87
CA SER A 192 -13.20 10.99 -0.57
C SER A 192 -12.17 11.88 -1.25
N ASN A 193 -11.40 11.30 -2.17
CA ASN A 193 -10.51 12.01 -3.08
C ASN A 193 -10.96 11.75 -4.51
N VAL A 194 -11.07 12.81 -5.30
CA VAL A 194 -11.47 12.71 -6.71
C VAL A 194 -10.27 12.99 -7.60
N TYR A 195 -9.88 12.00 -8.39
CA TYR A 195 -8.82 12.16 -9.39
C TYR A 195 -9.44 12.46 -10.74
N LYS A 196 -9.04 13.62 -11.29
CA LYS A 196 -9.40 14.07 -12.63
C LYS A 196 -8.26 13.68 -13.56
N ASN A 197 -8.49 12.74 -14.45
CA ASN A 197 -7.58 12.41 -15.55
C ASN A 197 -6.17 12.02 -15.19
N VAL A 198 -5.96 10.79 -15.26
CA VAL A 198 -4.60 10.28 -15.44
C VAL A 198 -4.41 10.11 -16.95
N GLY A 199 -3.56 10.91 -17.56
CA GLY A 199 -3.04 10.68 -18.90
C GLY A 199 -3.69 11.38 -20.10
N LYS A 200 -4.83 12.07 -19.96
CA LYS A 200 -5.43 12.88 -21.05
C LYS A 200 -6.01 14.18 -20.52
N LYS A 201 -5.77 15.27 -21.24
CA LYS A 201 -6.20 16.63 -20.88
C LYS A 201 -7.73 16.78 -20.70
N GLU A 202 -8.54 15.86 -21.26
CA GLU A 202 -10.01 15.91 -21.27
C GLU A 202 -10.66 14.53 -21.09
N SER A 203 -10.29 13.78 -20.03
CA SER A 203 -11.01 12.54 -19.74
C SER A 203 -12.37 12.81 -19.12
N THR A 204 -13.39 12.09 -19.53
CA THR A 204 -14.70 12.07 -18.88
C THR A 204 -14.74 11.14 -17.66
N ILE A 205 -13.72 10.32 -17.45
CA ILE A 205 -13.62 9.39 -16.33
C ILE A 205 -13.14 10.12 -15.07
N ARG A 206 -13.75 9.79 -13.94
CA ARG A 206 -13.34 10.20 -12.60
C ARG A 206 -13.09 8.96 -11.77
N GLN A 207 -11.96 8.95 -11.09
CA GLN A 207 -11.68 7.96 -10.04
C GLN A 207 -12.01 8.60 -8.70
N ILE A 208 -12.79 7.90 -7.88
CA ILE A 208 -13.21 8.36 -6.55
C ILE A 208 -12.63 7.36 -5.55
N GLU A 209 -11.55 7.74 -4.90
CA GLU A 209 -10.99 6.97 -3.79
C GLU A 209 -11.77 7.29 -2.52
N LEU A 210 -12.16 6.27 -1.78
CA LEU A 210 -12.88 6.35 -0.52
C LEU A 210 -12.02 5.73 0.58
N GLN A 211 -11.99 6.38 1.75
CA GLN A 211 -11.32 5.91 2.94
C GLN A 211 -12.23 6.11 4.16
N LEU A 212 -12.49 5.04 4.89
CA LEU A 212 -13.15 5.14 6.20
C LEU A 212 -12.22 5.84 7.18
N ILE A 213 -12.74 6.82 7.90
CA ILE A 213 -12.00 7.58 8.91
C ILE A 213 -12.78 7.67 10.22
N ASP A 214 -12.05 7.80 11.33
CA ASP A 214 -12.62 8.07 12.65
C ASP A 214 -13.00 9.55 12.83
N LYS A 215 -13.53 9.89 14.01
CA LYS A 215 -13.95 11.27 14.36
C LYS A 215 -12.79 12.28 14.33
N LYS A 216 -11.54 11.82 14.48
CA LYS A 216 -10.32 12.66 14.44
C LYS A 216 -9.71 12.74 13.04
N GLY A 217 -10.27 12.01 12.05
CA GLY A 217 -9.78 11.96 10.69
C GLY A 217 -8.69 10.89 10.45
N ASN A 218 -8.41 10.03 11.41
CA ASN A 218 -7.47 8.93 11.25
C ASN A 218 -8.06 7.83 10.35
N PRO A 219 -7.29 7.24 9.43
CA PRO A 219 -7.74 6.10 8.63
C PRO A 219 -8.09 4.90 9.52
N VAL A 220 -9.24 4.28 9.28
CA VAL A 220 -9.68 3.05 9.95
C VAL A 220 -9.46 1.87 9.02
N TYR A 221 -8.53 0.97 9.38
CA TYR A 221 -8.15 -0.17 8.56
C TYR A 221 -8.82 -1.49 8.97
N GLN A 222 -9.30 -1.60 10.19
CA GLN A 222 -9.77 -2.86 10.78
C GLN A 222 -11.30 -3.00 10.80
N GLN A 223 -12.02 -1.99 10.32
CA GLN A 223 -13.47 -1.98 10.28
C GLN A 223 -13.94 -1.73 8.85
N ASP A 224 -14.20 -2.80 8.11
CA ASP A 224 -14.76 -2.67 6.77
C ASP A 224 -16.27 -2.40 6.81
N ARG A 225 -16.78 -1.68 5.80
CA ARG A 225 -18.19 -1.31 5.63
C ARG A 225 -18.61 -1.51 4.18
N GLU A 226 -19.87 -1.93 3.98
CA GLU A 226 -20.48 -1.87 2.65
C GLU A 226 -20.75 -0.40 2.29
N ILE A 227 -20.27 0.01 1.13
CA ILE A 227 -20.48 1.33 0.56
C ILE A 227 -21.41 1.22 -0.63
N THR A 228 -22.45 2.04 -0.65
CA THR A 228 -23.35 2.20 -1.80
C THR A 228 -23.07 3.53 -2.48
N ILE A 229 -23.03 3.53 -3.82
CA ILE A 229 -22.79 4.71 -4.65
C ILE A 229 -24.02 4.95 -5.52
N GLN A 230 -24.61 6.15 -5.41
CA GLN A 230 -25.70 6.60 -6.23
C GLN A 230 -25.22 7.75 -7.12
N ILE A 231 -25.63 7.75 -8.38
CA ILE A 231 -25.27 8.78 -9.36
C ILE A 231 -26.54 9.49 -9.81
N ASP A 232 -26.53 10.81 -9.68
CA ASP A 232 -27.55 11.71 -10.20
C ASP A 232 -26.94 12.64 -11.25
N GLY A 233 -27.52 12.64 -12.45
CA GLY A 233 -27.03 13.38 -13.60
C GLY A 233 -26.52 12.48 -14.74
N ALA A 234 -26.06 13.10 -15.81
CA ALA A 234 -25.63 12.41 -17.04
C ALA A 234 -24.26 11.76 -16.91
N ALA A 235 -24.21 10.67 -16.15
CA ALA A 235 -23.01 9.85 -15.95
C ALA A 235 -23.36 8.38 -15.70
N LYS A 236 -22.34 7.52 -15.75
CA LYS A 236 -22.46 6.08 -15.53
C LYS A 236 -21.41 5.64 -14.51
N LEU A 237 -21.80 4.82 -13.55
CA LEU A 237 -20.87 4.05 -12.72
C LEU A 237 -20.29 2.92 -13.57
N LEU A 238 -18.98 2.93 -13.78
CA LEU A 238 -18.28 1.90 -14.56
C LEU A 238 -17.98 0.65 -13.70
N GLY A 239 -17.73 0.87 -12.43
CA GLY A 239 -17.44 -0.21 -11.47
C GLY A 239 -16.88 0.31 -10.15
N ILE A 240 -16.81 -0.60 -9.19
CA ILE A 240 -16.29 -0.38 -7.84
C ILE A 240 -15.30 -1.50 -7.51
N GLU A 241 -14.17 -1.18 -6.89
CA GLU A 241 -13.16 -2.15 -6.48
C GLU A 241 -12.57 -1.83 -5.10
N SER A 242 -12.39 -2.85 -4.26
CA SER A 242 -11.72 -2.72 -2.95
C SER A 242 -10.29 -3.26 -2.93
N GLY A 243 -9.92 -4.04 -3.93
CA GLY A 243 -8.62 -4.71 -4.00
C GLY A 243 -8.59 -6.13 -3.42
N SER A 244 -9.76 -6.67 -3.02
CA SER A 244 -9.85 -8.02 -2.46
C SER A 244 -9.70 -9.10 -3.52
N LEU A 245 -8.73 -9.99 -3.34
CA LEU A 245 -8.55 -11.19 -4.18
C LEU A 245 -9.52 -12.33 -3.85
N THR A 246 -10.30 -12.18 -2.80
CA THR A 246 -11.22 -13.24 -2.32
C THR A 246 -12.70 -12.83 -2.32
N SER A 247 -13.00 -11.56 -2.59
CA SER A 247 -14.39 -11.10 -2.77
C SER A 247 -14.90 -11.48 -4.16
N HIS A 248 -16.08 -12.07 -4.20
CA HIS A 248 -16.80 -12.44 -5.43
C HIS A 248 -18.00 -11.53 -5.72
N GLU A 249 -18.06 -10.36 -5.09
CA GLU A 249 -19.06 -9.33 -5.39
C GLU A 249 -18.95 -8.86 -6.84
N ASP A 250 -20.08 -8.61 -7.48
CA ASP A 250 -20.10 -8.11 -8.86
C ASP A 250 -19.53 -6.69 -8.93
N TYR A 251 -18.55 -6.49 -9.78
CA TYR A 251 -17.88 -5.20 -9.99
C TYR A 251 -18.79 -4.09 -10.53
N LYS A 252 -19.90 -4.47 -11.19
CA LYS A 252 -20.84 -3.54 -11.82
C LYS A 252 -21.99 -3.12 -10.91
N MET A 253 -22.15 -3.78 -9.76
CA MET A 253 -23.11 -3.33 -8.77
C MET A 253 -22.68 -1.97 -8.22
N ASN A 254 -23.67 -1.23 -7.69
CA ASN A 254 -23.42 0.09 -7.09
C ASN A 254 -23.02 0.03 -5.61
N LYS A 255 -22.75 -1.17 -5.08
CA LYS A 255 -22.35 -1.41 -3.70
C LYS A 255 -21.22 -2.42 -3.60
N ARG A 256 -20.36 -2.28 -2.62
CA ARG A 256 -19.24 -3.17 -2.33
C ARG A 256 -18.70 -2.97 -0.92
N MET A 257 -18.21 -4.06 -0.32
CA MET A 257 -17.47 -4.02 0.93
C MET A 257 -16.09 -3.36 0.71
N THR A 258 -15.68 -2.46 1.59
CA THR A 258 -14.32 -1.94 1.63
C THR A 258 -13.31 -3.06 1.94
N LEU A 259 -12.04 -2.83 1.67
CA LEU A 259 -10.92 -3.64 2.17
C LEU A 259 -9.94 -2.71 2.87
N HIS A 260 -9.70 -2.98 4.15
CA HIS A 260 -8.89 -2.10 5.00
C HIS A 260 -9.41 -0.65 5.01
N GLY A 261 -10.72 -0.50 5.04
CA GLY A 261 -11.41 0.77 5.02
C GLY A 261 -11.32 1.52 3.69
N LYS A 262 -10.86 0.89 2.60
CA LYS A 262 -10.66 1.52 1.28
C LYS A 262 -11.55 0.94 0.20
N LEU A 263 -11.91 1.81 -0.74
CA LEU A 263 -12.66 1.49 -1.95
C LEU A 263 -12.33 2.51 -3.04
N ILE A 264 -12.37 2.10 -4.29
CA ILE A 264 -12.31 3.01 -5.44
C ILE A 264 -13.52 2.81 -6.34
N ALA A 265 -14.08 3.91 -6.85
CA ALA A 265 -15.15 3.90 -7.83
C ALA A 265 -14.74 4.65 -9.09
N TYR A 266 -15.22 4.17 -10.22
CA TYR A 266 -14.97 4.75 -11.53
C TYR A 266 -16.28 5.28 -12.11
N VAL A 267 -16.35 6.60 -12.34
CA VAL A 267 -17.53 7.27 -12.89
C VAL A 267 -17.19 7.91 -14.23
N GLN A 268 -17.95 7.58 -15.25
CA GLN A 268 -17.83 8.19 -16.57
C GLN A 268 -18.94 9.23 -16.76
N LYS A 269 -18.56 10.49 -16.91
CA LYS A 269 -19.46 11.60 -17.26
C LYS A 269 -19.77 11.59 -18.76
N LYS A 270 -20.93 12.09 -19.16
CA LYS A 270 -21.28 12.22 -20.58
C LYS A 270 -20.33 13.18 -21.31
N THR A 271 -20.00 14.31 -20.68
CA THR A 271 -18.99 15.28 -21.15
C THR A 271 -18.15 15.76 -19.97
N THR A 272 -17.02 16.38 -20.22
CA THR A 272 -16.17 16.98 -19.18
C THR A 272 -16.89 18.10 -18.41
N ALA A 273 -17.76 18.88 -19.10
CA ALA A 273 -18.52 19.98 -18.52
C ALA A 273 -19.76 19.55 -17.73
N THR A 274 -20.27 18.32 -17.93
CA THR A 274 -21.47 17.82 -17.22
C THR A 274 -21.24 17.86 -15.71
N LYS A 275 -22.13 18.48 -14.95
CA LYS A 275 -22.16 18.38 -13.49
C LYS A 275 -22.89 17.10 -13.10
N VAL A 276 -22.28 16.31 -12.22
CA VAL A 276 -22.81 15.02 -11.75
C VAL A 276 -22.71 14.99 -10.23
N ARG A 277 -23.80 14.65 -9.58
CA ARG A 277 -23.82 14.41 -8.14
C ARG A 277 -23.58 12.93 -7.85
N VAL A 278 -22.66 12.63 -6.97
CA VAL A 278 -22.40 11.26 -6.48
C VAL A 278 -22.66 11.23 -5.00
N THR A 279 -23.64 10.44 -4.58
CA THR A 279 -23.97 10.21 -3.18
C THR A 279 -23.34 8.88 -2.73
N ILE A 280 -22.62 8.92 -1.61
CA ILE A 280 -21.89 7.81 -1.03
C ILE A 280 -22.53 7.50 0.31
N GLU A 281 -22.99 6.28 0.49
CA GLU A 281 -23.75 5.85 1.65
C GLU A 281 -23.16 4.59 2.28
N SER A 282 -23.30 4.46 3.59
CA SER A 282 -22.99 3.26 4.36
C SER A 282 -23.90 3.22 5.58
N THR A 283 -24.38 2.03 5.95
CA THR A 283 -25.24 1.86 7.11
C THR A 283 -24.60 2.42 8.39
N GLY A 284 -25.33 3.27 9.09
CA GLY A 284 -24.89 3.90 10.34
C GLY A 284 -23.95 5.08 10.17
N LEU A 285 -23.66 5.52 8.95
CA LEU A 285 -22.88 6.71 8.67
C LEU A 285 -23.72 7.80 7.99
N GLN A 286 -23.38 9.05 8.22
CA GLN A 286 -23.97 10.15 7.47
C GLN A 286 -23.58 10.04 5.99
N SER A 287 -24.57 10.16 5.09
CA SER A 287 -24.34 10.16 3.64
C SER A 287 -23.45 11.34 3.23
N LYS A 288 -22.62 11.09 2.24
CA LYS A 288 -21.71 12.10 1.69
C LYS A 288 -22.01 12.31 0.22
N THR A 289 -22.19 13.58 -0.17
CA THR A 289 -22.40 13.96 -1.57
C THR A 289 -21.20 14.74 -2.09
N ILE A 290 -20.72 14.38 -3.29
CA ILE A 290 -19.68 15.09 -4.02
C ILE A 290 -20.22 15.48 -5.40
N VAL A 291 -19.68 16.57 -5.96
CA VAL A 291 -19.99 17.04 -7.32
C VAL A 291 -18.76 16.88 -8.21
N LEU A 292 -18.95 16.20 -9.35
CA LEU A 292 -17.90 15.89 -10.33
C LEU A 292 -17.98 16.86 -11.52
#